data_00078ee805f2af4359d2ee78db815da8
#
_entry.id   00078ee805f2af4359d2ee78db815da8
#
_cell.length_a   1.000
_cell.length_b   1.000
_cell.length_c   1.000
_cell.angle_alpha   90.00
_cell.angle_beta   90.00
_cell.angle_gamma   90.00
#
_symmetry.space_group_name_H-M   'P 1'
#
loop_
_entity.id
_entity.type
_entity.pdbx_description
1 polymer ?
#
loop_
_entity_poly.entity_id
_entity_poly.type
_entity_poly.pdbx_seq_one_letter_code
_entity_poly.pdbx_strand_id
1 'polypeptide(L)'
;LLSEHFRDAAVLVPFVRLRDEWHLLYIRRACSERDRHSGQVAFAGGKRDPHDPDLYGTALREAYEEIGINPEDVTILGDLSPHHSISNFKITPIVGQVPWPYSLHLQRSEVDRAFTIPLNWLADARNHELRLRELKGTKVPVVYFKEYDGELLWGATARMTLNLLYVLGVDFSELNPPMAQAA
;
A
#
# COMPACT_ATOMS: atom_id res chain seq x y z
N LEU A 1 -29.40 10.07 -7.52
CA LEU A 1 -28.01 9.58 -7.65
C LEU A 1 -27.12 10.53 -6.88
N LEU A 2 -26.86 10.22 -5.58
CA LEU A 2 -25.87 10.91 -4.78
C LEU A 2 -24.50 10.52 -5.34
N SER A 3 -23.79 11.45 -5.98
CA SER A 3 -22.40 11.26 -6.33
C SER A 3 -21.62 11.08 -5.02
N GLU A 4 -21.13 9.88 -4.76
CA GLU A 4 -20.21 9.66 -3.66
C GLU A 4 -18.95 10.48 -3.96
N HIS A 5 -18.75 11.56 -3.22
CA HIS A 5 -17.55 12.38 -3.31
C HIS A 5 -16.44 11.69 -2.53
N PHE A 6 -15.61 10.94 -3.25
CA PHE A 6 -14.37 10.42 -2.69
C PHE A 6 -13.36 11.54 -2.46
N ARG A 7 -12.67 11.46 -1.33
CA ARG A 7 -11.55 12.35 -1.03
C ARG A 7 -10.27 11.78 -1.60
N ASP A 8 -9.48 12.59 -2.29
CA ASP A 8 -8.22 12.16 -2.86
C ASP A 8 -7.16 11.90 -1.79
N ALA A 9 -6.47 10.80 -1.96
CA ALA A 9 -5.29 10.39 -1.20
C ALA A 9 -4.26 9.73 -2.12
N ALA A 10 -3.03 9.67 -1.68
CA ALA A 10 -1.97 8.98 -2.39
C ALA A 10 -1.04 8.26 -1.42
N VAL A 11 -0.48 7.16 -1.88
CA VAL A 11 0.56 6.42 -1.16
C VAL A 11 1.78 6.26 -2.04
N LEU A 12 2.96 6.21 -1.43
CA LEU A 12 4.18 5.83 -2.12
C LEU A 12 4.37 4.32 -2.00
N VAL A 13 4.54 3.67 -3.14
CA VAL A 13 4.87 2.24 -3.26
C VAL A 13 6.35 2.14 -3.62
N PRO A 14 7.26 1.99 -2.65
CA PRO A 14 8.69 2.11 -2.89
C PRO A 14 9.31 0.77 -3.20
N PHE A 15 9.93 0.66 -4.38
CA PHE A 15 10.89 -0.38 -4.68
C PHE A 15 12.23 -0.03 -4.04
N VAL A 16 12.79 -0.98 -3.32
CA VAL A 16 14.14 -0.93 -2.77
C VAL A 16 14.91 -2.20 -3.13
N ARG A 17 16.21 -2.09 -3.32
CA ARG A 17 17.05 -3.23 -3.66
C ARG A 17 17.90 -3.65 -2.46
N LEU A 18 17.63 -4.84 -1.96
CA LEU A 18 18.32 -5.41 -0.82
C LEU A 18 18.96 -6.75 -1.21
N ARG A 19 20.27 -6.89 -1.05
CA ARG A 19 21.02 -8.12 -1.39
C ARG A 19 20.70 -8.68 -2.78
N ASP A 20 20.69 -7.78 -3.78
CA ASP A 20 20.36 -8.10 -5.17
C ASP A 20 18.92 -8.55 -5.45
N GLU A 21 18.03 -8.45 -4.47
CA GLU A 21 16.61 -8.72 -4.62
C GLU A 21 15.79 -7.43 -4.51
N TRP A 22 14.73 -7.35 -5.30
CA TRP A 22 13.76 -6.27 -5.16
C TRP A 22 12.80 -6.55 -4.00
N HIS A 23 12.60 -5.52 -3.18
CA HIS A 23 11.64 -5.50 -2.08
C HIS A 23 10.69 -4.33 -2.26
N LEU A 24 9.54 -4.40 -1.60
CA LEU A 24 8.68 -3.25 -1.34
C LEU A 24 8.81 -2.82 0.11
N LEU A 25 8.85 -1.51 0.34
CA LEU A 25 8.90 -0.92 1.67
C LEU A 25 7.50 -0.64 2.19
N TYR A 26 7.21 -1.17 3.36
CA TYR A 26 5.95 -1.00 4.08
C TYR A 26 6.19 -0.32 5.42
N ILE A 27 5.11 0.20 5.97
CA ILE A 27 5.06 0.66 7.36
C ILE A 27 4.03 -0.15 8.15
N ARG A 28 4.22 -0.23 9.46
CA ARG A 28 3.16 -0.56 10.40
C ARG A 28 2.72 0.73 11.07
N ARG A 29 1.43 1.04 10.97
CA ARG A 29 0.86 2.24 11.58
C ARG A 29 0.91 2.15 13.08
N ALA A 30 1.19 3.27 13.75
CA ALA A 30 1.19 3.34 15.20
C ALA A 30 -0.20 3.03 15.77
N CYS A 31 -0.24 2.43 16.95
CA CYS A 31 -1.48 2.15 17.66
C CYS A 31 -2.08 3.45 18.21
N SER A 32 -3.31 3.73 17.85
CA SER A 32 -4.08 4.88 18.33
C SER A 32 -5.53 4.47 18.52
N GLU A 33 -6.11 4.82 19.66
CA GLU A 33 -7.54 4.55 19.95
C GLU A 33 -8.50 5.30 19.00
N ARG A 34 -8.00 6.32 18.30
CA ARG A 34 -8.79 7.17 17.39
C ARG A 34 -8.66 6.75 15.92
N ASP A 35 -7.77 5.83 15.60
CA ASP A 35 -7.52 5.40 14.22
C ASP A 35 -8.03 3.98 13.98
N ARG A 36 -8.98 3.83 13.05
CA ARG A 36 -9.53 2.53 12.63
C ARG A 36 -8.49 1.62 11.98
N HIS A 37 -7.41 2.19 11.44
CA HIS A 37 -6.32 1.49 10.77
C HIS A 37 -5.10 1.31 11.66
N SER A 38 -5.29 1.53 12.97
CA SER A 38 -4.27 1.38 14.00
C SER A 38 -3.58 0.02 13.94
N GLY A 39 -2.25 0.02 13.93
CA GLY A 39 -1.44 -1.20 13.89
C GLY A 39 -1.43 -1.96 12.56
N GLN A 40 -2.11 -1.47 11.52
CA GLN A 40 -2.13 -2.12 10.21
C GLN A 40 -0.87 -1.83 9.41
N VAL A 41 -0.50 -2.81 8.57
CA VAL A 41 0.52 -2.64 7.53
C VAL A 41 -0.05 -1.77 6.41
N ALA A 42 0.72 -0.79 5.97
CA ALA A 42 0.35 0.14 4.92
C ALA A 42 1.57 0.57 4.09
N PHE A 43 1.32 1.21 2.97
CA PHE A 43 2.31 2.10 2.35
C PHE A 43 2.25 3.48 3.02
N ALA A 44 3.39 4.16 3.09
CA ALA A 44 3.41 5.55 3.54
C ALA A 44 2.56 6.42 2.61
N GLY A 45 1.70 7.23 3.18
CA GLY A 45 0.79 8.05 2.39
C GLY A 45 -0.31 8.68 3.24
N GLY A 46 -1.16 9.43 2.56
CA GLY A 46 -2.26 10.09 3.21
C GLY A 46 -3.12 10.93 2.28
N LYS A 47 -3.93 11.74 2.88
CA LYS A 47 -4.87 12.63 2.24
C LYS A 47 -4.16 13.74 1.47
N ARG A 48 -4.69 14.07 0.29
CA ARG A 48 -4.22 15.23 -0.46
C ARG A 48 -4.43 16.52 0.34
N ASP A 49 -3.36 17.30 0.44
CA ASP A 49 -3.41 18.67 0.96
C ASP A 49 -3.67 19.65 -0.20
N PRO A 50 -4.44 20.76 0.02
CA PRO A 50 -4.67 21.76 -1.01
C PRO A 50 -3.39 22.40 -1.60
N HIS A 51 -2.29 22.37 -0.86
CA HIS A 51 -0.98 22.88 -1.31
C HIS A 51 -0.19 21.86 -2.12
N ASP A 52 -0.60 20.59 -2.15
CA ASP A 52 0.04 19.59 -2.98
C ASP A 52 -0.21 19.89 -4.46
N PRO A 53 0.84 19.95 -5.31
CA PRO A 53 0.69 20.27 -6.73
C PRO A 53 -0.13 19.21 -7.46
N ASP A 54 0.02 17.95 -7.07
CA ASP A 54 -0.65 16.79 -7.61
C ASP A 54 -0.59 15.61 -6.61
N LEU A 55 -1.06 14.44 -7.00
CA LEU A 55 -1.03 13.23 -6.16
C LEU A 55 0.38 12.66 -6.00
N TYR A 56 1.28 12.89 -6.94
CA TYR A 56 2.70 12.57 -6.79
C TYR A 56 3.31 13.37 -5.64
N GLY A 57 3.03 14.67 -5.60
CA GLY A 57 3.43 15.54 -4.49
C GLY A 57 2.85 15.10 -3.15
N THR A 58 1.60 14.65 -3.13
CA THR A 58 0.97 14.09 -1.92
C THR A 58 1.73 12.88 -1.40
N ALA A 59 2.00 11.90 -2.25
CA ALA A 59 2.71 10.68 -1.87
C ALA A 59 4.12 10.98 -1.35
N LEU A 60 4.84 11.85 -2.03
CA LEU A 60 6.21 12.23 -1.65
C LEU A 60 6.24 13.01 -0.33
N ARG A 61 5.32 13.96 -0.13
CA ARG A 61 5.21 14.73 1.11
C ARG A 61 4.91 13.82 2.31
N GLU A 62 3.93 12.94 2.17
CA GLU A 62 3.55 12.01 3.23
C GLU A 62 4.68 11.03 3.57
N ALA A 63 5.38 10.48 2.58
CA ALA A 63 6.54 9.62 2.80
C ALA A 63 7.69 10.37 3.51
N TYR A 64 7.89 11.64 3.21
CA TYR A 64 8.85 12.47 3.93
C TYR A 64 8.43 12.66 5.39
N GLU A 65 7.17 13.05 5.63
CA GLU A 65 6.65 13.31 6.97
C GLU A 65 6.64 12.05 7.84
N GLU A 66 6.22 10.91 7.31
CA GLU A 66 6.03 9.67 8.06
C GLU A 66 7.33 8.89 8.28
N ILE A 67 8.19 8.79 7.27
CA ILE A 67 9.38 7.92 7.30
C ILE A 67 10.68 8.59 6.86
N GLY A 68 10.66 9.87 6.54
CA GLY A 68 11.87 10.65 6.26
C GLY A 68 12.51 10.38 4.91
N ILE A 69 11.78 9.85 3.93
CA ILE A 69 12.29 9.73 2.57
C ILE A 69 12.24 11.09 1.90
N ASN A 70 13.42 11.61 1.51
CA ASN A 70 13.49 12.87 0.80
C ASN A 70 12.88 12.72 -0.61
N PRO A 71 11.95 13.58 -1.02
CA PRO A 71 11.36 13.55 -2.37
C PRO A 71 12.38 13.53 -3.50
N GLU A 72 13.51 14.19 -3.34
CA GLU A 72 14.58 14.24 -4.34
C GLU A 72 15.29 12.90 -4.55
N ASP A 73 15.22 12.01 -3.58
CA ASP A 73 15.84 10.69 -3.63
C ASP A 73 14.93 9.64 -4.29
N VAL A 74 13.69 9.99 -4.58
CA VAL A 74 12.71 9.07 -5.18
C VAL A 74 12.70 9.22 -6.70
N THR A 75 12.98 8.13 -7.40
CA THR A 75 12.76 8.05 -8.85
C THR A 75 11.34 7.55 -9.09
N ILE A 76 10.46 8.41 -9.58
CA ILE A 76 9.09 8.03 -9.91
C ILE A 76 9.07 7.13 -11.14
N LEU A 77 8.37 6.00 -11.03
CA LEU A 77 8.20 5.02 -12.10
C LEU A 77 6.82 5.11 -12.76
N GLY A 78 5.82 5.61 -12.05
CA GLY A 78 4.45 5.75 -12.54
C GLY A 78 3.43 5.68 -11.42
N ASP A 79 2.18 5.51 -11.80
CA ASP A 79 1.06 5.33 -10.87
C ASP A 79 0.21 4.12 -11.27
N LEU A 80 -0.50 3.57 -10.30
CA LEU A 80 -1.44 2.47 -10.49
C LEU A 80 -2.88 3.00 -10.45
N SER A 81 -3.81 2.19 -10.93
CA SER A 81 -5.24 2.47 -10.81
C SER A 81 -5.62 2.74 -9.36
N PRO A 82 -6.44 3.77 -9.09
CA PRO A 82 -6.81 4.12 -7.74
C PRO A 82 -7.65 3.04 -7.07
N HIS A 83 -7.45 2.91 -5.76
CA HIS A 83 -8.24 2.06 -4.88
C HIS A 83 -9.29 2.91 -4.16
N HIS A 84 -10.56 2.51 -4.23
CA HIS A 84 -11.65 3.16 -3.51
C HIS A 84 -11.84 2.47 -2.15
N SER A 85 -11.52 3.17 -1.07
CA SER A 85 -11.64 2.64 0.28
C SER A 85 -13.06 2.74 0.83
N ILE A 86 -13.39 1.88 1.80
CA ILE A 86 -14.67 1.94 2.53
C ILE A 86 -14.85 3.23 3.35
N SER A 87 -13.79 3.97 3.59
CA SER A 87 -13.78 5.27 4.28
C SER A 87 -13.88 6.46 3.32
N ASN A 88 -14.33 6.23 2.08
CA ASN A 88 -14.54 7.24 1.05
C ASN A 88 -13.28 7.98 0.60
N PHE A 89 -12.17 7.27 0.53
CA PHE A 89 -10.96 7.76 -0.11
C PHE A 89 -10.75 7.10 -1.47
N LYS A 90 -10.33 7.90 -2.44
CA LYS A 90 -9.76 7.47 -3.69
C LYS A 90 -8.24 7.53 -3.54
N ILE A 91 -7.62 6.38 -3.32
CA ILE A 91 -6.20 6.26 -3.01
C ILE A 91 -5.44 5.92 -4.29
N THR A 92 -4.58 6.79 -4.74
CA THR A 92 -3.72 6.55 -5.90
C THR A 92 -2.34 6.06 -5.45
N PRO A 93 -1.94 4.82 -5.81
CA PRO A 93 -0.59 4.34 -5.53
C PRO A 93 0.40 4.95 -6.52
N ILE A 94 1.41 5.63 -6.00
CA ILE A 94 2.53 6.18 -6.76
C ILE A 94 3.72 5.24 -6.59
N VAL A 95 4.19 4.68 -7.69
CA VAL A 95 5.30 3.73 -7.68
C VAL A 95 6.60 4.49 -7.87
N GLY A 96 7.54 4.25 -6.99
CA GLY A 96 8.86 4.87 -7.04
C GLY A 96 9.97 3.92 -6.63
N GLN A 97 11.19 4.26 -6.98
CA GLN A 97 12.40 3.59 -6.55
C GLN A 97 13.14 4.47 -5.55
N VAL A 98 13.54 3.87 -4.44
CA VAL A 98 14.29 4.54 -3.36
C VAL A 98 15.66 3.87 -3.23
N PRO A 99 16.76 4.64 -3.14
CA PRO A 99 18.09 4.08 -2.87
C PRO A 99 18.09 3.30 -1.55
N TRP A 100 18.79 2.17 -1.52
CA TRP A 100 18.84 1.34 -0.32
C TRP A 100 20.26 0.80 -0.08
N PRO A 101 20.75 0.78 1.18
CA PRO A 101 20.09 1.17 2.41
C PRO A 101 19.82 2.69 2.49
N TYR A 102 18.74 3.06 3.20
CA TYR A 102 18.31 4.45 3.38
C TYR A 102 18.13 4.76 4.86
N SER A 103 18.58 5.94 5.28
CA SER A 103 18.46 6.39 6.67
C SER A 103 17.06 6.93 6.94
N LEU A 104 16.14 6.04 7.34
CA LEU A 104 14.76 6.42 7.64
C LEU A 104 14.66 7.14 8.99
N HIS A 105 13.72 8.10 9.05
CA HIS A 105 13.35 8.82 10.27
C HIS A 105 11.84 8.67 10.47
N LEU A 106 11.46 7.76 11.37
CA LEU A 106 10.06 7.45 11.62
C LEU A 106 9.40 8.50 12.51
N GLN A 107 8.26 9.02 12.05
CA GLN A 107 7.38 9.83 12.90
C GLN A 107 6.61 8.89 13.84
N ARG A 108 7.11 8.74 15.06
CA ARG A 108 6.67 7.71 16.01
C ARG A 108 5.22 7.84 16.46
N SER A 109 4.62 9.02 16.33
CA SER A 109 3.18 9.20 16.57
C SER A 109 2.30 8.53 15.51
N GLU A 110 2.85 8.23 14.33
CA GLU A 110 2.12 7.69 13.19
C GLU A 110 2.64 6.33 12.71
N VAL A 111 3.92 6.06 12.92
CA VAL A 111 4.61 4.87 12.41
C VAL A 111 5.39 4.17 13.51
N ASP A 112 5.05 2.91 13.78
CA ASP A 112 5.77 2.05 14.72
C ASP A 112 7.01 1.41 14.10
N ARG A 113 6.88 0.97 12.86
CA ARG A 113 7.92 0.19 12.17
C ARG A 113 7.91 0.49 10.67
N ALA A 114 9.08 0.48 10.06
CA ALA A 114 9.27 0.36 8.62
C ALA A 114 10.02 -0.94 8.32
N PHE A 115 9.59 -1.68 7.31
CA PHE A 115 10.15 -2.98 6.95
C PHE A 115 9.95 -3.28 5.47
N THR A 116 10.73 -4.21 4.96
CA THR A 116 10.64 -4.60 3.56
C THR A 116 10.19 -6.05 3.40
N ILE A 117 9.46 -6.33 2.32
CA ILE A 117 9.07 -7.69 1.93
C ILE A 117 9.64 -7.95 0.53
N PRO A 118 10.32 -9.10 0.30
CA PRO A 118 10.83 -9.46 -1.02
C PRO A 118 9.71 -9.55 -2.06
N LEU A 119 9.93 -8.98 -3.23
CA LEU A 119 8.95 -9.02 -4.32
C LEU A 119 8.64 -10.46 -4.74
N ASN A 120 9.64 -11.34 -4.75
CA ASN A 120 9.44 -12.75 -5.07
C ASN A 120 8.54 -13.48 -4.06
N TRP A 121 8.63 -13.11 -2.78
CA TRP A 121 7.73 -13.66 -1.75
C TRP A 121 6.29 -13.15 -1.96
N LEU A 122 6.15 -11.87 -2.29
CA LEU A 122 4.84 -11.28 -2.59
C LEU A 122 4.20 -11.87 -3.84
N ALA A 123 5.01 -12.20 -4.85
CA ALA A 123 4.55 -12.78 -6.10
C ALA A 123 4.18 -14.27 -6.00
N ASP A 124 4.57 -14.95 -4.94
CA ASP A 124 4.27 -16.36 -4.73
C ASP A 124 2.80 -16.55 -4.30
N ALA A 125 1.99 -17.13 -5.18
CA ALA A 125 0.56 -17.35 -4.95
C ALA A 125 0.27 -18.18 -3.67
N ARG A 126 1.21 -19.00 -3.21
CA ARG A 126 1.08 -19.77 -1.96
C ARG A 126 1.03 -18.88 -0.72
N ASN A 127 1.46 -17.63 -0.84
CA ASN A 127 1.40 -16.63 0.23
C ASN A 127 0.13 -15.78 0.20
N HIS A 128 -0.73 -15.96 -0.81
CA HIS A 128 -1.98 -15.23 -0.96
C HIS A 128 -3.15 -16.03 -0.42
N GLU A 129 -4.11 -15.34 0.17
CA GLU A 129 -5.32 -15.92 0.73
C GLU A 129 -6.50 -14.97 0.54
N LEU A 130 -7.65 -15.53 0.14
CA LEU A 130 -8.91 -14.78 0.12
C LEU A 130 -9.76 -15.20 1.31
N ARG A 131 -10.17 -14.24 2.12
CA ARG A 131 -11.10 -14.46 3.25
C ARG A 131 -12.37 -13.70 3.02
N LEU A 132 -13.51 -14.34 3.23
CA LEU A 132 -14.80 -13.66 3.22
C LEU A 132 -14.97 -12.88 4.53
N ARG A 133 -15.22 -11.59 4.41
CA ARG A 133 -15.57 -10.72 5.53
C ARG A 133 -16.95 -10.13 5.32
N GLU A 134 -17.68 -10.00 6.40
CA GLU A 134 -18.96 -9.32 6.38
C GLU A 134 -18.76 -7.82 6.46
N LEU A 135 -19.28 -7.12 5.46
CA LEU A 135 -19.25 -5.67 5.37
C LEU A 135 -20.67 -5.16 5.08
N LYS A 136 -21.26 -4.43 6.01
CA LYS A 136 -22.64 -3.90 5.91
C LYS A 136 -23.67 -4.98 5.50
N GLY A 137 -23.55 -6.17 6.11
CA GLY A 137 -24.47 -7.30 5.84
C GLY A 137 -24.17 -8.09 4.56
N THR A 138 -23.11 -7.74 3.83
CA THR A 138 -22.69 -8.44 2.62
C THR A 138 -21.33 -9.09 2.83
N LYS A 139 -21.19 -10.35 2.43
CA LYS A 139 -19.90 -11.04 2.43
C LYS A 139 -19.09 -10.61 1.23
N VAL A 140 -17.93 -10.02 1.49
CA VAL A 140 -16.99 -9.56 0.47
C VAL A 140 -15.66 -10.30 0.60
N PRO A 141 -15.01 -10.67 -0.52
CA PRO A 141 -13.68 -11.25 -0.48
C PRO A 141 -12.65 -10.15 -0.15
N VAL A 142 -11.81 -10.45 0.83
CA VAL A 142 -10.71 -9.57 1.25
C VAL A 142 -9.40 -10.31 1.07
N VAL A 143 -8.42 -9.63 0.48
CA VAL A 143 -7.08 -10.18 0.24
C VAL A 143 -6.27 -10.19 1.53
N TYR A 144 -5.65 -11.31 1.82
CA TYR A 144 -4.67 -11.50 2.88
C TYR A 144 -3.41 -12.12 2.29
N PHE A 145 -2.26 -11.71 2.80
CA PHE A 145 -1.03 -12.48 2.65
C PHE A 145 -0.80 -13.31 3.92
N LYS A 146 -0.01 -14.36 3.82
CA LYS A 146 0.52 -15.02 5.02
C LYS A 146 1.37 -14.02 5.82
N GLU A 147 1.55 -14.32 7.09
CA GLU A 147 2.42 -13.51 7.93
C GLU A 147 3.87 -13.54 7.42
N TYR A 148 4.49 -12.39 7.35
CA TYR A 148 5.89 -12.22 7.00
C TYR A 148 6.59 -11.40 8.09
N ASP A 149 7.61 -11.97 8.70
CA ASP A 149 8.41 -11.32 9.75
C ASP A 149 7.56 -10.69 10.88
N GLY A 150 6.52 -11.40 11.30
CA GLY A 150 5.57 -10.96 12.33
C GLY A 150 4.55 -9.93 11.86
N GLU A 151 4.52 -9.61 10.56
CA GLU A 151 3.62 -8.62 9.98
C GLU A 151 2.55 -9.27 9.09
N LEU A 152 1.32 -8.80 9.23
CA LEU A 152 0.19 -9.26 8.43
C LEU A 152 -0.22 -8.20 7.42
N LEU A 153 0.05 -8.46 6.15
CA LEU A 153 -0.39 -7.62 5.03
C LEU A 153 -1.78 -8.07 4.56
N TRP A 154 -2.76 -7.17 4.61
CA TRP A 154 -4.12 -7.48 4.21
C TRP A 154 -4.91 -6.24 3.77
N GLY A 155 -6.09 -6.46 3.20
CA GLY A 155 -7.03 -5.41 2.86
C GLY A 155 -6.58 -4.52 1.71
N ALA A 156 -6.78 -3.21 1.82
CA ALA A 156 -6.47 -2.24 0.77
C ALA A 156 -5.00 -2.29 0.34
N THR A 157 -4.07 -2.36 1.28
CA THR A 157 -2.63 -2.41 0.99
C THR A 157 -2.24 -3.70 0.27
N ALA A 158 -2.81 -4.83 0.69
CA ALA A 158 -2.64 -6.11 -0.01
C ALA A 158 -3.18 -6.05 -1.45
N ARG A 159 -4.35 -5.44 -1.64
CA ARG A 159 -4.95 -5.29 -2.97
C ARG A 159 -4.11 -4.40 -3.89
N MET A 160 -3.60 -3.29 -3.38
CA MET A 160 -2.69 -2.43 -4.15
C MET A 160 -1.40 -3.17 -4.50
N THR A 161 -0.89 -4.01 -3.61
CA THR A 161 0.27 -4.88 -3.88
C THR A 161 -0.03 -5.86 -5.01
N LEU A 162 -1.19 -6.54 -5.01
CA LEU A 162 -1.58 -7.44 -6.08
C LEU A 162 -1.74 -6.70 -7.42
N ASN A 163 -2.28 -5.50 -7.42
CA ASN A 163 -2.39 -4.68 -8.63
C ASN A 163 -1.00 -4.38 -9.23
N LEU A 164 -0.03 -4.04 -8.40
CA LEU A 164 1.34 -3.84 -8.85
C LEU A 164 1.91 -5.12 -9.47
N LEU A 165 1.77 -6.24 -8.79
CA LEU A 165 2.26 -7.54 -9.28
C LEU A 165 1.60 -7.93 -10.61
N TYR A 166 0.31 -7.67 -10.77
CA TYR A 166 -0.40 -7.89 -12.03
C TYR A 166 0.19 -7.04 -13.17
N VAL A 167 0.44 -5.76 -12.92
CA VAL A 167 1.09 -4.85 -13.90
C VAL A 167 2.51 -5.35 -14.26
N LEU A 168 3.21 -5.97 -13.32
CA LEU A 168 4.52 -6.58 -13.54
C LEU A 168 4.45 -7.94 -14.26
N GLY A 169 3.26 -8.41 -14.62
CA GLY A 169 3.06 -9.64 -15.38
C GLY A 169 2.99 -10.92 -14.54
N VAL A 170 2.77 -10.82 -13.24
CA VAL A 170 2.52 -12.00 -12.39
C VAL A 170 1.15 -12.57 -12.70
N ASP A 171 1.08 -13.86 -12.99
CA ASP A 171 -0.17 -14.56 -13.28
C ASP A 171 -0.88 -14.97 -11.99
N PHE A 172 -2.11 -14.52 -11.82
CA PHE A 172 -2.99 -14.85 -10.71
C PHE A 172 -4.15 -15.77 -11.10
N SER A 173 -4.07 -16.44 -12.25
CA SER A 173 -5.15 -17.32 -12.75
C SER A 173 -5.53 -18.44 -11.78
N GLU A 174 -4.61 -18.84 -10.90
CA GLU A 174 -4.83 -19.83 -9.84
C GLU A 174 -5.47 -19.23 -8.58
N LEU A 175 -5.48 -17.90 -8.44
CA LEU A 175 -6.19 -17.22 -7.38
C LEU A 175 -7.65 -17.04 -7.81
N ASN A 176 -8.47 -17.96 -7.44
CA ASN A 176 -9.93 -18.05 -7.52
C ASN A 176 -10.70 -17.01 -8.39
N PRO A 177 -11.56 -17.44 -9.34
CA PRO A 177 -12.21 -16.64 -10.39
C PRO A 177 -12.94 -15.34 -9.99
N PRO A 178 -13.36 -15.07 -8.75
CA PRO A 178 -14.04 -13.81 -8.44
C PRO A 178 -13.14 -12.57 -8.51
N MET A 179 -11.82 -12.72 -8.57
CA MET A 179 -10.91 -11.58 -8.64
C MET A 179 -10.73 -11.02 -10.05
N ALA A 180 -10.90 -11.84 -11.08
CA ALA A 180 -10.76 -11.42 -12.48
C ALA A 180 -11.97 -10.60 -12.98
N GLN A 181 -13.08 -10.59 -12.24
CA GLN A 181 -14.31 -9.87 -12.63
C GLN A 181 -14.50 -8.54 -11.91
N ALA A 182 -13.59 -8.14 -11.03
CA ALA A 182 -13.64 -6.89 -10.27
C ALA A 182 -12.61 -5.84 -10.75
N ALA A 183 -12.17 -5.98 -12.01
CA ALA A 183 -11.34 -4.99 -12.69
C ALA A 183 -12.21 -3.92 -13.35
#